data_0c1c337a69e348fab475b0f58954de05
#
_entry.id   0c1c337a69e348fab475b0f58954de05
#
_cell.length_a   1.000
_cell.length_b   1.000
_cell.length_c   1.000
_cell.angle_alpha   90.00
_cell.angle_beta   90.00
_cell.angle_gamma   90.00
#
_symmetry.space_group_name_H-M   'P 1'
#
loop_
_entity.id
_entity.type
_entity.pdbx_description
1 polymer ?
#
loop_
_entity_poly.entity_id
_entity_poly.type
_entity_poly.pdbx_seq_one_letter_code
_entity_poly.pdbx_strand_id
1 'polypeptide(L)'
;MARFIFITGGVVSSLGKGLASAALGALLQARGFSVRLRKLDPYLNVDPGTMSPFEHGEVFVTDDGAETDLDLGHYERFTGVAASKTDSISSGRIYSNVLEKERRGDYLGKTIQVIPHVTNEIKDFIRIGEDEVDFMLCEIGGTVGDIEGLPFFEAIRQFTHERPRGQCLLMHLTLLPYLAASGELKTKPTQHSVKELQSIGLAPDILVCRSEHPIPDREREKISLFCNVRKDAVIAAYDLKSIYEAPLAYHREGLDQAVLDAFGISPAPKPNLTRWNDVMDRLNNAEGEVRVAIVGKYTQLEDAYKSIAEALTHGGMANRTRVRAEWIDAEIFEREDPAPYLEGFHAILVPGGFGERGTEGKIKAAAFARQRRIPYLGICLGMQMAVIEAARNVAGVANAGSEEFDGNGAKRFEPVVYHLKEWVQGNQSVTRKKDDAKGGTMRLGAYTAVLAPGSHVAQIYGTATIEERHRHRYEVDVAYRDRLEACGLAFSGMSPDGRLPEIVEWTDHPWFIGVQFHPELKSKPFAPHPLFAGFVKAAMEGARLV
;
A
#
# COMPACT_ATOMS: atom_id res chain seq x y z
N MET A 1 24.18 5.68 -15.46
CA MET A 1 23.80 4.24 -15.45
C MET A 1 23.70 3.82 -14.00
N ALA A 2 22.53 3.32 -13.59
CA ALA A 2 22.24 2.93 -12.20
C ALA A 2 23.13 1.79 -11.67
N ARG A 3 23.31 1.77 -10.35
CA ARG A 3 23.75 0.59 -9.59
C ARG A 3 22.54 -0.21 -9.18
N PHE A 4 22.59 -1.53 -9.32
CA PHE A 4 21.47 -2.41 -9.02
C PHE A 4 21.67 -3.13 -7.69
N ILE A 5 20.64 -3.11 -6.86
CA ILE A 5 20.59 -3.86 -5.60
C ILE A 5 19.42 -4.85 -5.73
N PHE A 6 19.74 -6.14 -5.81
CA PHE A 6 18.75 -7.19 -5.80
C PHE A 6 18.47 -7.64 -4.38
N ILE A 7 17.21 -7.61 -3.97
CA ILE A 7 16.79 -7.98 -2.61
C ILE A 7 16.03 -9.30 -2.68
N THR A 8 16.55 -10.31 -2.01
CA THR A 8 15.99 -11.66 -1.98
C THR A 8 15.73 -12.09 -0.55
N GLY A 9 14.92 -13.12 -0.34
CA GLY A 9 14.66 -13.66 0.99
C GLY A 9 14.65 -15.17 1.01
N GLY A 10 14.92 -15.75 2.18
CA GLY A 10 14.88 -17.17 2.38
C GLY A 10 14.40 -17.54 3.79
N VAL A 11 14.30 -18.84 4.05
CA VAL A 11 13.82 -19.45 5.30
C VAL A 11 12.28 -19.41 5.42
N VAL A 12 11.67 -18.23 5.46
CA VAL A 12 10.21 -18.04 5.57
C VAL A 12 9.73 -16.82 4.80
N SER A 13 8.45 -16.75 4.49
CA SER A 13 7.77 -15.55 3.98
C SER A 13 7.69 -14.47 5.07
N SER A 14 7.26 -13.26 4.70
CA SER A 14 7.03 -12.14 5.65
C SER A 14 8.25 -11.75 6.50
N LEU A 15 9.47 -11.96 6.01
CA LEU A 15 10.70 -11.52 6.66
C LEU A 15 10.88 -9.99 6.70
N GLY A 16 10.06 -9.26 5.96
CA GLY A 16 10.14 -7.80 5.86
C GLY A 16 11.07 -7.31 4.75
N LYS A 17 11.14 -8.03 3.61
CA LYS A 17 11.88 -7.58 2.42
C LYS A 17 11.44 -6.19 1.97
N GLY A 18 10.12 -5.96 1.83
CA GLY A 18 9.56 -4.66 1.43
C GLY A 18 9.98 -3.52 2.35
N LEU A 19 9.92 -3.74 3.65
CA LEU A 19 10.37 -2.76 4.64
C LEU A 19 11.88 -2.50 4.56
N ALA A 20 12.69 -3.56 4.42
CA ALA A 20 14.14 -3.42 4.30
C ALA A 20 14.53 -2.70 3.01
N SER A 21 13.85 -2.99 1.90
CA SER A 21 14.01 -2.32 0.61
C SER A 21 13.67 -0.83 0.72
N ALA A 22 12.52 -0.50 1.30
CA ALA A 22 12.07 0.87 1.51
C ALA A 22 13.01 1.66 2.43
N ALA A 23 13.45 1.05 3.54
CA ALA A 23 14.36 1.68 4.49
C ALA A 23 15.75 1.91 3.87
N LEU A 24 16.28 0.96 3.10
CA LEU A 24 17.54 1.16 2.37
C LEU A 24 17.40 2.26 1.31
N GLY A 25 16.31 2.29 0.55
CA GLY A 25 16.03 3.37 -0.40
C GLY A 25 16.05 4.74 0.27
N ALA A 26 15.37 4.86 1.43
CA ALA A 26 15.37 6.08 2.22
C ALA A 26 16.74 6.48 2.76
N LEU A 27 17.57 5.52 3.16
CA LEU A 27 18.95 5.76 3.62
C LEU A 27 19.86 6.24 2.49
N LEU A 28 19.73 5.65 1.29
CA LEU A 28 20.48 6.10 0.12
C LEU A 28 20.08 7.52 -0.28
N GLN A 29 18.78 7.86 -0.21
CA GLN A 29 18.31 9.24 -0.41
C GLN A 29 18.87 10.19 0.67
N ALA A 30 18.91 9.76 1.94
CA ALA A 30 19.51 10.54 3.01
C ALA A 30 21.00 10.86 2.77
N ARG A 31 21.69 10.01 1.99
CA ARG A 31 23.07 10.23 1.53
C ARG A 31 23.17 11.03 0.22
N GLY A 32 22.05 11.48 -0.33
CA GLY A 32 22.00 12.34 -1.52
C GLY A 32 21.88 11.61 -2.85
N PHE A 33 21.60 10.30 -2.87
CA PHE A 33 21.41 9.53 -4.10
C PHE A 33 19.95 9.48 -4.53
N SER A 34 19.72 9.48 -5.83
CA SER A 34 18.42 9.19 -6.41
C SER A 34 18.17 7.68 -6.44
N VAL A 35 16.95 7.26 -6.07
CA VAL A 35 16.58 5.85 -5.96
C VAL A 35 15.26 5.55 -6.65
N ARG A 36 15.13 4.33 -7.16
CA ARG A 36 13.87 3.74 -7.60
C ARG A 36 13.77 2.31 -7.07
N LEU A 37 12.57 1.92 -6.61
CA LEU A 37 12.31 0.59 -6.08
C LEU A 37 11.37 -0.15 -7.01
N ARG A 38 11.59 -1.47 -7.15
CA ARG A 38 10.80 -2.37 -7.98
C ARG A 38 10.46 -3.64 -7.25
N LYS A 39 9.26 -4.13 -7.54
CA LYS A 39 8.74 -5.41 -7.06
C LYS A 39 8.62 -6.39 -8.22
N LEU A 40 9.18 -7.57 -8.05
CA LEU A 40 9.07 -8.69 -8.98
C LEU A 40 8.41 -9.86 -8.25
N ASP A 41 7.16 -10.14 -8.59
CA ASP A 41 6.34 -11.13 -7.89
C ASP A 41 6.23 -12.44 -8.66
N PRO A 42 6.55 -13.60 -8.04
CA PRO A 42 6.61 -14.87 -8.75
C PRO A 42 5.24 -15.52 -9.01
N TYR A 43 4.12 -14.98 -8.50
CA TYR A 43 2.80 -15.55 -8.75
C TYR A 43 2.33 -15.38 -10.22
N LEU A 44 1.43 -16.29 -10.65
CA LEU A 44 0.90 -16.33 -12.03
C LEU A 44 -0.31 -15.41 -12.28
N ASN A 45 -0.82 -14.72 -11.27
CA ASN A 45 -1.82 -13.67 -11.51
C ASN A 45 -1.18 -12.53 -12.32
N VAL A 46 -1.93 -11.99 -13.27
CA VAL A 46 -1.44 -10.87 -14.10
C VAL A 46 -1.18 -9.63 -13.24
N ASP A 47 -2.07 -9.41 -12.27
CA ASP A 47 -1.96 -8.41 -11.21
C ASP A 47 -2.74 -8.88 -9.97
N PRO A 48 -2.59 -8.24 -8.80
CA PRO A 48 -3.29 -8.63 -7.57
C PRO A 48 -4.75 -8.16 -7.51
N GLY A 49 -5.27 -7.45 -8.50
CA GLY A 49 -6.59 -6.79 -8.45
C GLY A 49 -7.78 -7.73 -8.23
N THR A 50 -7.66 -9.00 -8.59
CA THR A 50 -8.68 -10.04 -8.37
C THR A 50 -8.37 -10.98 -7.21
N MET A 51 -7.24 -10.79 -6.53
CA MET A 51 -6.83 -11.62 -5.41
C MET A 51 -7.63 -11.29 -4.14
N SER A 52 -7.83 -12.28 -3.29
CA SER A 52 -8.46 -12.06 -1.99
C SER A 52 -7.52 -11.29 -1.06
N PRO A 53 -8.00 -10.26 -0.33
CA PRO A 53 -7.20 -9.61 0.71
C PRO A 53 -6.69 -10.56 1.80
N PHE A 54 -7.36 -11.70 2.02
CA PHE A 54 -6.89 -12.73 2.97
C PHE A 54 -5.63 -13.46 2.49
N GLU A 55 -5.44 -13.56 1.17
CA GLU A 55 -4.29 -14.26 0.57
C GLU A 55 -3.11 -13.31 0.31
N HIS A 56 -3.40 -12.07 -0.05
CA HIS A 56 -2.41 -11.15 -0.60
C HIS A 56 -2.23 -9.86 0.20
N GLY A 57 -3.16 -9.54 1.11
CA GLY A 57 -3.22 -8.25 1.78
C GLY A 57 -3.88 -7.17 0.91
N GLU A 58 -3.58 -5.92 1.20
CA GLU A 58 -4.11 -4.75 0.48
C GLU A 58 -3.59 -4.70 -0.96
N VAL A 59 -4.48 -4.34 -1.89
CA VAL A 59 -4.08 -3.98 -3.26
C VAL A 59 -3.77 -2.49 -3.29
N PHE A 60 -2.50 -2.16 -3.50
CA PHE A 60 -2.05 -0.78 -3.64
C PHE A 60 -2.22 -0.30 -5.09
N VAL A 61 -2.72 0.92 -5.29
CA VAL A 61 -2.94 1.50 -6.62
C VAL A 61 -2.03 2.70 -6.84
N THR A 62 -1.34 2.71 -7.99
CA THR A 62 -0.46 3.81 -8.41
C THR A 62 -1.25 4.94 -9.10
N ASP A 63 -0.63 6.11 -9.29
CA ASP A 63 -1.28 7.24 -9.97
C ASP A 63 -1.66 6.89 -11.42
N ASP A 64 -0.85 6.10 -12.12
CA ASP A 64 -1.10 5.64 -13.49
C ASP A 64 -2.01 4.40 -13.58
N GLY A 65 -2.61 3.96 -12.45
CA GLY A 65 -3.66 2.95 -12.38
C GLY A 65 -3.17 1.51 -12.42
N ALA A 66 -1.95 1.22 -11.97
CA ALA A 66 -1.54 -0.15 -11.71
C ALA A 66 -2.13 -0.64 -10.37
N GLU A 67 -2.69 -1.85 -10.37
CA GLU A 67 -2.97 -2.62 -9.15
C GLU A 67 -1.72 -3.42 -8.79
N THR A 68 -1.19 -3.22 -7.59
CA THR A 68 0.12 -3.75 -7.19
C THR A 68 0.09 -4.33 -5.79
N ASP A 69 1.18 -5.00 -5.41
CA ASP A 69 1.44 -5.47 -4.06
C ASP A 69 1.53 -4.30 -3.05
N LEU A 70 1.18 -4.56 -1.80
CA LEU A 70 1.22 -3.60 -0.69
C LEU A 70 2.63 -3.01 -0.43
N ASP A 71 3.69 -3.71 -0.85
CA ASP A 71 5.07 -3.27 -0.69
C ASP A 71 5.35 -1.94 -1.42
N LEU A 72 4.66 -1.67 -2.55
CA LEU A 72 4.79 -0.39 -3.24
C LEU A 72 4.32 0.78 -2.36
N GLY A 73 3.34 0.55 -1.50
CA GLY A 73 2.95 1.53 -0.49
C GLY A 73 4.08 1.82 0.51
N HIS A 74 4.85 0.80 0.94
CA HIS A 74 6.04 1.04 1.75
C HIS A 74 7.09 1.84 0.98
N TYR A 75 7.34 1.50 -0.30
CA TYR A 75 8.31 2.23 -1.12
C TYR A 75 7.97 3.72 -1.21
N GLU A 76 6.71 4.05 -1.54
CA GLU A 76 6.27 5.45 -1.61
C GLU A 76 6.33 6.17 -0.26
N ARG A 77 5.88 5.53 0.83
CA ARG A 77 5.87 6.13 2.17
C ARG A 77 7.27 6.48 2.66
N PHE A 78 8.26 5.63 2.34
CA PHE A 78 9.63 5.82 2.82
C PHE A 78 10.45 6.76 1.93
N THR A 79 10.34 6.63 0.62
CA THR A 79 11.16 7.42 -0.32
C THR A 79 10.50 8.72 -0.75
N GLY A 80 9.16 8.79 -0.69
CA GLY A 80 8.40 9.89 -1.26
C GLY A 80 8.29 9.84 -2.79
N VAL A 81 8.97 8.89 -3.46
CA VAL A 81 8.90 8.70 -4.92
C VAL A 81 7.61 7.96 -5.26
N ALA A 82 6.80 8.53 -6.16
CA ALA A 82 5.59 7.88 -6.63
C ALA A 82 5.94 6.65 -7.47
N ALA A 83 5.30 5.53 -7.15
CA ALA A 83 5.41 4.30 -7.94
C ALA A 83 4.53 4.36 -9.19
N SER A 84 4.89 3.57 -10.18
CA SER A 84 4.22 3.48 -11.48
C SER A 84 4.06 2.04 -11.95
N LYS A 85 3.38 1.84 -13.08
CA LYS A 85 3.26 0.53 -13.76
C LYS A 85 4.59 -0.15 -14.05
N THR A 86 5.68 0.62 -14.12
CA THR A 86 7.02 0.10 -14.37
C THR A 86 7.75 -0.32 -13.10
N ASP A 87 7.11 -0.22 -11.93
CA ASP A 87 7.74 -0.55 -10.65
C ASP A 87 7.22 -1.85 -10.03
N SER A 88 6.24 -2.52 -10.67
CA SER A 88 5.76 -3.84 -10.27
C SER A 88 5.48 -4.71 -11.47
N ILE A 89 5.90 -5.97 -11.41
CA ILE A 89 5.59 -6.98 -12.41
C ILE A 89 5.45 -8.35 -11.78
N SER A 90 4.44 -9.11 -12.24
CA SER A 90 4.24 -10.50 -11.85
C SER A 90 4.76 -11.47 -12.91
N SER A 91 5.01 -12.73 -12.53
CA SER A 91 5.25 -13.81 -13.48
C SER A 91 4.14 -13.89 -14.51
N GLY A 92 2.87 -13.79 -14.09
CA GLY A 92 1.73 -13.84 -14.99
C GLY A 92 1.80 -12.79 -16.10
N ARG A 93 2.16 -11.56 -15.76
CA ARG A 93 2.36 -10.49 -16.76
C ARG A 93 3.55 -10.75 -17.67
N ILE A 94 4.68 -11.22 -17.14
CA ILE A 94 5.85 -11.59 -17.94
C ILE A 94 5.50 -12.67 -18.97
N TYR A 95 4.85 -13.74 -18.54
CA TYR A 95 4.44 -14.82 -19.45
C TYR A 95 3.39 -14.35 -20.47
N SER A 96 2.43 -13.52 -20.07
CA SER A 96 1.45 -12.92 -20.99
C SER A 96 2.15 -12.12 -22.07
N ASN A 97 3.09 -11.25 -21.73
CA ASN A 97 3.86 -10.45 -22.69
C ASN A 97 4.64 -11.33 -23.68
N VAL A 98 5.28 -12.40 -23.19
CA VAL A 98 6.03 -13.34 -24.05
C VAL A 98 5.10 -14.07 -25.00
N LEU A 99 3.94 -14.56 -24.52
CA LEU A 99 2.96 -15.25 -25.36
C LEU A 99 2.31 -14.32 -26.39
N GLU A 100 2.01 -13.07 -26.02
CA GLU A 100 1.50 -12.07 -26.96
C GLU A 100 2.51 -11.75 -28.06
N LYS A 101 3.79 -11.59 -27.73
CA LYS A 101 4.88 -11.41 -28.70
C LYS A 101 5.00 -12.62 -29.63
N GLU A 102 4.89 -13.84 -29.11
CA GLU A 102 4.89 -15.07 -29.92
C GLU A 102 3.73 -15.07 -30.92
N ARG A 103 2.49 -14.78 -30.47
CA ARG A 103 1.30 -14.74 -31.32
C ARG A 103 1.37 -13.66 -32.42
N ARG A 104 2.03 -12.52 -32.14
CA ARG A 104 2.28 -11.50 -33.17
C ARG A 104 3.37 -11.88 -34.16
N GLY A 105 4.16 -12.94 -33.89
CA GLY A 105 5.27 -13.36 -34.74
C GLY A 105 6.59 -12.62 -34.48
N ASP A 106 6.72 -11.89 -33.39
CA ASP A 106 7.91 -11.07 -33.07
C ASP A 106 9.19 -11.92 -32.95
N TYR A 107 9.06 -13.22 -32.70
CA TYR A 107 10.19 -14.15 -32.58
C TYR A 107 10.57 -14.87 -33.88
N LEU A 108 9.93 -14.53 -35.01
CA LEU A 108 10.28 -15.04 -36.34
C LEU A 108 10.35 -16.57 -36.43
N GLY A 109 9.42 -17.29 -35.81
CA GLY A 109 9.30 -18.74 -35.87
C GLY A 109 10.29 -19.53 -35.00
N LYS A 110 11.01 -18.85 -34.08
CA LYS A 110 11.89 -19.53 -33.10
C LYS A 110 11.08 -20.28 -32.07
N THR A 111 11.64 -21.38 -31.56
CA THR A 111 11.11 -22.05 -30.37
C THR A 111 11.27 -21.16 -29.14
N ILE A 112 10.16 -20.86 -28.44
CA ILE A 112 10.15 -19.99 -27.28
C ILE A 112 10.33 -20.85 -26.02
N GLN A 113 11.27 -20.44 -25.15
CA GLN A 113 11.66 -21.14 -23.93
C GLN A 113 11.80 -20.16 -22.77
N VAL A 114 11.82 -20.64 -21.53
CA VAL A 114 12.05 -19.81 -20.35
C VAL A 114 13.38 -19.05 -20.51
N ILE A 115 14.44 -19.77 -20.87
CA ILE A 115 15.74 -19.20 -21.23
C ILE A 115 15.89 -19.27 -22.76
N PRO A 116 16.11 -18.16 -23.47
CA PRO A 116 16.34 -16.80 -22.96
C PRO A 116 15.08 -15.89 -22.97
N HIS A 117 13.91 -16.34 -23.43
CA HIS A 117 12.82 -15.43 -23.78
C HIS A 117 12.15 -14.81 -22.54
N VAL A 118 11.78 -15.62 -21.55
CA VAL A 118 11.20 -15.14 -20.28
C VAL A 118 12.25 -14.37 -19.47
N THR A 119 13.49 -14.89 -19.40
CA THR A 119 14.56 -14.19 -18.66
C THR A 119 14.96 -12.87 -19.31
N ASN A 120 14.89 -12.73 -20.63
CA ASN A 120 15.12 -11.46 -21.32
C ASN A 120 14.00 -10.45 -21.00
N GLU A 121 12.73 -10.88 -21.01
CA GLU A 121 11.60 -10.02 -20.66
C GLU A 121 11.74 -9.48 -19.23
N ILE A 122 12.18 -10.31 -18.28
CA ILE A 122 12.48 -9.89 -16.90
C ILE A 122 13.63 -8.88 -16.87
N LYS A 123 14.73 -9.16 -17.58
CA LYS A 123 15.89 -8.25 -17.63
C LYS A 123 15.54 -6.91 -18.29
N ASP A 124 14.72 -6.92 -19.32
CA ASP A 124 14.27 -5.70 -19.99
C ASP A 124 13.41 -4.86 -19.03
N PHE A 125 12.51 -5.49 -18.26
CA PHE A 125 11.76 -4.79 -17.22
C PHE A 125 12.68 -4.18 -16.14
N ILE A 126 13.69 -4.90 -15.68
CA ILE A 126 14.66 -4.40 -14.68
C ILE A 126 15.39 -3.14 -15.19
N ARG A 127 15.64 -3.01 -16.49
CA ARG A 127 16.37 -1.89 -17.11
C ARG A 127 15.56 -0.61 -17.27
N ILE A 128 14.23 -0.65 -17.23
CA ILE A 128 13.40 0.53 -17.50
C ILE A 128 13.81 1.67 -16.55
N GLY A 129 14.18 2.86 -17.08
CA GLY A 129 14.57 4.02 -16.27
C GLY A 129 15.92 3.91 -15.55
N GLU A 130 16.79 2.98 -15.95
CA GLU A 130 18.11 2.81 -15.32
C GLU A 130 19.04 4.03 -15.46
N ASP A 131 18.79 4.90 -16.43
CA ASP A 131 19.56 6.13 -16.63
C ASP A 131 19.04 7.34 -15.84
N GLU A 132 17.90 7.17 -15.15
CA GLU A 132 17.23 8.24 -14.42
C GLU A 132 17.64 8.33 -12.94
N VAL A 133 18.27 7.27 -12.40
CA VAL A 133 18.58 7.16 -10.98
C VAL A 133 20.00 6.64 -10.71
N ASP A 134 20.50 6.90 -9.52
CA ASP A 134 21.80 6.40 -9.06
C ASP A 134 21.71 4.93 -8.63
N PHE A 135 20.59 4.55 -7.99
CA PHE A 135 20.35 3.20 -7.50
C PHE A 135 18.96 2.68 -7.91
N MET A 136 18.96 1.46 -8.43
CA MET A 136 17.76 0.68 -8.70
C MET A 136 17.69 -0.48 -7.71
N LEU A 137 16.70 -0.50 -6.82
CA LEU A 137 16.47 -1.57 -5.86
C LEU A 137 15.38 -2.49 -6.42
N CYS A 138 15.70 -3.76 -6.64
CA CYS A 138 14.78 -4.75 -7.19
C CYS A 138 14.50 -5.83 -6.14
N GLU A 139 13.32 -5.82 -5.57
CA GLU A 139 12.88 -6.83 -4.61
C GLU A 139 12.21 -7.99 -5.32
N ILE A 140 12.68 -9.20 -5.01
CA ILE A 140 12.10 -10.44 -5.51
C ILE A 140 11.14 -11.02 -4.47
N GLY A 141 9.88 -11.18 -4.85
CA GLY A 141 8.86 -11.82 -4.05
C GLY A 141 9.16 -13.30 -3.80
N GLY A 142 8.45 -13.92 -2.86
CA GLY A 142 8.63 -15.32 -2.50
C GLY A 142 9.91 -15.61 -1.72
N THR A 143 10.28 -16.86 -1.68
CA THR A 143 11.41 -17.40 -0.93
C THR A 143 12.39 -18.10 -1.88
N VAL A 144 13.69 -17.97 -1.64
CA VAL A 144 14.69 -18.70 -2.43
C VAL A 144 14.45 -20.20 -2.29
N GLY A 145 14.45 -20.91 -3.42
CA GLY A 145 14.10 -22.34 -3.51
C GLY A 145 12.68 -22.61 -3.99
N ASP A 146 11.78 -21.62 -3.98
CA ASP A 146 10.46 -21.75 -4.56
C ASP A 146 10.53 -21.87 -6.09
N ILE A 147 9.79 -22.82 -6.65
CA ILE A 147 9.81 -23.13 -8.10
C ILE A 147 9.40 -21.90 -8.91
N GLU A 148 8.39 -21.17 -8.44
CA GLU A 148 7.81 -20.01 -9.09
C GLU A 148 8.83 -18.86 -9.23
N GLY A 149 9.78 -18.77 -8.31
CA GLY A 149 10.84 -17.74 -8.30
C GLY A 149 11.99 -18.01 -9.27
N LEU A 150 12.20 -19.25 -9.70
CA LEU A 150 13.39 -19.65 -10.47
C LEU A 150 13.65 -18.80 -11.73
N PRO A 151 12.67 -18.41 -12.55
CA PRO A 151 12.91 -17.55 -13.72
C PRO A 151 13.47 -16.17 -13.34
N PHE A 152 13.05 -15.61 -12.21
CA PHE A 152 13.57 -14.33 -11.72
C PHE A 152 15.01 -14.48 -11.22
N PHE A 153 15.31 -15.51 -10.43
CA PHE A 153 16.67 -15.78 -9.96
C PHE A 153 17.64 -16.02 -11.13
N GLU A 154 17.20 -16.79 -12.13
CA GLU A 154 18.01 -17.02 -13.34
C GLU A 154 18.23 -15.72 -14.14
N ALA A 155 17.19 -14.88 -14.28
CA ALA A 155 17.32 -13.58 -14.95
C ALA A 155 18.31 -12.66 -14.22
N ILE A 156 18.27 -12.62 -12.88
CA ILE A 156 19.20 -11.83 -12.06
C ILE A 156 20.62 -12.36 -12.20
N ARG A 157 20.82 -13.70 -12.18
CA ARG A 157 22.12 -14.31 -12.39
C ARG A 157 22.73 -13.89 -13.74
N GLN A 158 21.93 -13.96 -14.81
CA GLN A 158 22.35 -13.50 -16.15
C GLN A 158 22.63 -12.01 -16.15
N PHE A 159 21.72 -11.19 -15.60
CA PHE A 159 21.87 -9.75 -15.52
C PHE A 159 23.15 -9.33 -14.82
N THR A 160 23.42 -9.92 -13.67
CA THR A 160 24.66 -9.64 -12.89
C THR A 160 25.91 -10.01 -13.66
N HIS A 161 25.86 -11.13 -14.42
CA HIS A 161 26.98 -11.56 -15.24
C HIS A 161 27.22 -10.67 -16.49
N GLU A 162 26.16 -10.12 -17.06
CA GLU A 162 26.22 -9.23 -18.23
C GLU A 162 26.70 -7.80 -17.88
N ARG A 163 26.65 -7.42 -16.59
CA ARG A 163 27.07 -6.09 -16.14
C ARG A 163 28.54 -6.06 -15.71
N PRO A 164 29.20 -4.90 -15.82
CA PRO A 164 30.52 -4.70 -15.24
C PRO A 164 30.54 -5.04 -13.74
N ARG A 165 31.65 -5.59 -13.27
CA ARG A 165 31.84 -5.89 -11.84
C ARG A 165 31.65 -4.63 -11.00
N GLY A 166 30.95 -4.76 -9.86
CA GLY A 166 30.65 -3.65 -8.97
C GLY A 166 29.47 -2.77 -9.40
N GLN A 167 28.67 -3.18 -10.40
CA GLN A 167 27.40 -2.52 -10.74
C GLN A 167 26.16 -3.21 -10.15
N CYS A 168 26.29 -4.44 -9.69
CA CYS A 168 25.22 -5.20 -9.05
C CYS A 168 25.64 -5.66 -7.66
N LEU A 169 24.70 -5.66 -6.74
CA LEU A 169 24.83 -6.12 -5.37
C LEU A 169 23.64 -7.01 -5.03
N LEU A 170 23.87 -8.10 -4.30
CA LEU A 170 22.81 -8.97 -3.81
C LEU A 170 22.69 -8.85 -2.28
N MET A 171 21.55 -8.36 -1.81
CA MET A 171 21.17 -8.33 -0.40
C MET A 171 20.18 -9.47 -0.13
N HIS A 172 20.50 -10.34 0.81
CA HIS A 172 19.67 -11.50 1.13
C HIS A 172 19.17 -11.43 2.57
N LEU A 173 17.85 -11.48 2.75
CA LEU A 173 17.22 -11.50 4.05
C LEU A 173 17.05 -12.93 4.54
N THR A 174 17.36 -13.17 5.82
CA THR A 174 17.24 -14.46 6.48
C THR A 174 16.69 -14.33 7.89
N LEU A 175 16.39 -15.47 8.52
CA LEU A 175 15.92 -15.56 9.89
C LEU A 175 16.97 -16.21 10.79
N LEU A 176 17.20 -15.61 11.95
CA LEU A 176 17.94 -16.20 13.06
C LEU A 176 17.00 -16.52 14.21
N PRO A 177 16.39 -17.71 14.24
CA PRO A 177 15.46 -18.05 15.30
C PRO A 177 16.18 -18.21 16.65
N TYR A 178 15.55 -17.69 17.70
CA TYR A 178 15.98 -17.91 19.07
C TYR A 178 15.29 -19.15 19.63
N LEU A 179 16.05 -20.10 20.13
CA LEU A 179 15.52 -21.28 20.81
C LEU A 179 15.55 -21.07 22.33
N ALA A 180 14.41 -20.72 22.92
CA ALA A 180 14.28 -20.47 24.34
C ALA A 180 14.79 -21.65 25.20
N ALA A 181 14.57 -22.90 24.77
CA ALA A 181 15.02 -24.10 25.47
C ALA A 181 16.54 -24.21 25.58
N SER A 182 17.31 -23.69 24.62
CA SER A 182 18.78 -23.71 24.64
C SER A 182 19.40 -22.34 24.94
N GLY A 183 18.59 -21.29 25.00
CA GLY A 183 19.02 -19.92 25.27
C GLY A 183 19.95 -19.32 24.19
N GLU A 184 19.82 -19.76 22.92
CA GLU A 184 20.75 -19.35 21.86
C GLU A 184 20.09 -19.11 20.51
N LEU A 185 20.69 -18.22 19.72
CA LEU A 185 20.36 -18.01 18.31
C LEU A 185 20.88 -19.15 17.43
N LYS A 186 20.08 -19.59 16.47
CA LYS A 186 20.44 -20.64 15.52
C LYS A 186 20.79 -20.06 14.16
N THR A 187 22.03 -20.22 13.74
CA THR A 187 22.55 -19.72 12.45
C THR A 187 22.34 -20.71 11.29
N LYS A 188 21.92 -21.95 11.56
CA LYS A 188 21.73 -22.99 10.52
C LYS A 188 20.69 -22.62 9.46
N PRO A 189 19.50 -22.06 9.78
CA PRO A 189 18.53 -21.65 8.75
C PRO A 189 19.12 -20.64 7.77
N THR A 190 19.84 -19.63 8.26
CA THR A 190 20.56 -18.66 7.43
C THR A 190 21.59 -19.33 6.52
N GLN A 191 22.40 -20.23 7.05
CA GLN A 191 23.41 -20.97 6.26
C GLN A 191 22.77 -21.80 5.15
N HIS A 192 21.63 -22.45 5.42
CA HIS A 192 20.91 -23.25 4.42
C HIS A 192 20.30 -22.36 3.34
N SER A 193 19.69 -21.24 3.72
CA SER A 193 19.13 -20.29 2.77
C SER A 193 20.18 -19.72 1.82
N VAL A 194 21.36 -19.37 2.34
CA VAL A 194 22.48 -18.90 1.51
C VAL A 194 23.00 -20.01 0.59
N LYS A 195 23.06 -21.26 1.06
CA LYS A 195 23.43 -22.40 0.20
C LYS A 195 22.46 -22.62 -0.95
N GLU A 196 21.16 -22.49 -0.69
CA GLU A 196 20.14 -22.58 -1.73
C GLU A 196 20.35 -21.49 -2.79
N LEU A 197 20.56 -20.25 -2.37
CA LEU A 197 20.88 -19.14 -3.26
C LEU A 197 22.16 -19.41 -4.08
N GLN A 198 23.21 -19.93 -3.45
CA GLN A 198 24.47 -20.29 -4.11
C GLN A 198 24.30 -21.44 -5.11
N SER A 199 23.38 -22.38 -4.88
CA SER A 199 23.09 -23.47 -5.80
C SER A 199 22.55 -22.99 -7.15
N ILE A 200 21.91 -21.81 -7.16
CA ILE A 200 21.40 -21.13 -8.36
C ILE A 200 22.51 -20.28 -9.04
N GLY A 201 23.69 -20.18 -8.43
CA GLY A 201 24.81 -19.39 -8.95
C GLY A 201 24.81 -17.93 -8.52
N LEU A 202 24.09 -17.59 -7.45
CA LEU A 202 24.06 -16.26 -6.83
C LEU A 202 24.71 -16.31 -5.44
N ALA A 203 25.47 -15.28 -5.07
CA ALA A 203 26.07 -15.16 -3.75
C ALA A 203 25.70 -13.80 -3.14
N PRO A 204 25.30 -13.75 -1.86
CA PRO A 204 24.96 -12.48 -1.23
C PRO A 204 26.23 -11.67 -0.92
N ASP A 205 26.17 -10.36 -1.16
CA ASP A 205 27.17 -9.40 -0.71
C ASP A 205 26.83 -8.91 0.71
N ILE A 206 25.54 -8.83 1.02
CA ILE A 206 25.01 -8.38 2.32
C ILE A 206 23.96 -9.38 2.80
N LEU A 207 24.02 -9.71 4.09
CA LEU A 207 23.00 -10.49 4.79
C LEU A 207 22.27 -9.60 5.78
N VAL A 208 20.95 -9.53 5.65
CA VAL A 208 20.08 -8.91 6.64
C VAL A 208 19.40 -10.02 7.45
N CYS A 209 19.79 -10.14 8.70
CA CYS A 209 19.40 -11.24 9.57
C CYS A 209 18.31 -10.78 10.54
N ARG A 210 17.04 -11.17 10.29
CA ARG A 210 15.97 -10.91 11.23
C ARG A 210 16.17 -11.72 12.50
N SER A 211 16.07 -11.07 13.65
CA SER A 211 16.29 -11.67 14.95
C SER A 211 15.50 -10.92 16.04
N GLU A 212 14.87 -11.65 16.95
CA GLU A 212 14.22 -11.09 18.14
C GLU A 212 15.25 -10.60 19.18
N HIS A 213 16.47 -11.13 19.13
CA HIS A 213 17.53 -10.85 20.10
C HIS A 213 18.78 -10.27 19.43
N PRO A 214 19.58 -9.48 20.16
CA PRO A 214 20.89 -9.02 19.68
C PRO A 214 21.74 -10.16 19.16
N ILE A 215 22.39 -9.97 18.00
CA ILE A 215 23.25 -10.96 17.40
C ILE A 215 24.67 -10.78 17.96
N PRO A 216 25.17 -11.73 18.78
CA PRO A 216 26.51 -11.62 19.34
C PRO A 216 27.60 -11.69 18.27
N ASP A 217 28.75 -11.14 18.55
CA ASP A 217 29.89 -11.11 17.62
C ASP A 217 30.34 -12.50 17.14
N ARG A 218 30.28 -13.47 18.00
CA ARG A 218 30.61 -14.87 17.67
C ARG A 218 29.69 -15.44 16.60
N GLU A 219 28.37 -15.17 16.71
CA GLU A 219 27.38 -15.60 15.73
C GLU A 219 27.53 -14.83 14.41
N ARG A 220 27.87 -13.53 14.45
CA ARG A 220 28.20 -12.74 13.24
C ARG A 220 29.44 -13.32 12.53
N GLU A 221 30.49 -13.64 13.25
CA GLU A 221 31.70 -14.29 12.69
C GLU A 221 31.39 -15.64 12.08
N LYS A 222 30.57 -16.45 12.74
CA LYS A 222 30.14 -17.75 12.23
C LYS A 222 29.31 -17.60 10.95
N ILE A 223 28.37 -16.66 10.91
CA ILE A 223 27.57 -16.38 9.69
C ILE A 223 28.49 -15.91 8.57
N SER A 224 29.37 -14.96 8.83
CA SER A 224 30.35 -14.43 7.90
C SER A 224 31.17 -15.56 7.26
N LEU A 225 31.72 -16.45 8.07
CA LEU A 225 32.54 -17.57 7.62
C LEU A 225 31.74 -18.56 6.76
N PHE A 226 30.57 -18.99 7.22
CA PHE A 226 29.77 -20.04 6.54
C PHE A 226 29.01 -19.55 5.32
N CYS A 227 28.69 -18.27 5.27
CA CYS A 227 27.96 -17.66 4.17
C CYS A 227 28.84 -16.89 3.19
N ASN A 228 30.13 -16.81 3.46
CA ASN A 228 31.13 -16.10 2.65
C ASN A 228 30.79 -14.63 2.43
N VAL A 229 30.34 -13.95 3.51
CA VAL A 229 30.00 -12.53 3.56
C VAL A 229 30.87 -11.83 4.58
N ARG A 230 31.31 -10.60 4.32
CA ARG A 230 32.09 -9.82 5.30
C ARG A 230 31.33 -9.67 6.62
N LYS A 231 32.03 -9.66 7.77
CA LYS A 231 31.41 -9.54 9.09
C LYS A 231 30.60 -8.26 9.24
N ASP A 232 31.09 -7.16 8.70
CA ASP A 232 30.44 -5.85 8.69
C ASP A 232 29.25 -5.74 7.71
N ALA A 233 29.08 -6.73 6.84
CA ALA A 233 27.92 -6.89 5.95
C ALA A 233 26.87 -7.90 6.49
N VAL A 234 27.03 -8.39 7.73
CA VAL A 234 26.02 -9.15 8.46
C VAL A 234 25.22 -8.16 9.32
N ILE A 235 24.11 -7.70 8.82
CA ILE A 235 23.26 -6.66 9.40
C ILE A 235 22.14 -7.30 10.21
N ALA A 236 21.92 -6.83 11.44
CA ALA A 236 20.77 -7.26 12.23
C ALA A 236 19.51 -6.49 11.85
N ALA A 237 18.39 -7.20 11.77
CA ALA A 237 17.06 -6.64 11.62
C ALA A 237 16.21 -7.05 12.82
N TYR A 238 16.06 -6.16 13.77
CA TYR A 238 15.26 -6.40 14.98
C TYR A 238 13.80 -6.06 14.76
N ASP A 239 12.92 -6.64 15.59
CA ASP A 239 11.53 -6.22 15.66
C ASP A 239 11.44 -4.80 16.23
N LEU A 240 10.73 -3.94 15.53
CA LEU A 240 10.61 -2.52 15.84
C LEU A 240 9.21 -2.18 16.33
N LYS A 241 9.09 -1.17 17.18
CA LYS A 241 7.79 -0.68 17.65
C LYS A 241 6.99 0.04 16.56
N SER A 242 7.70 0.63 15.60
CA SER A 242 7.14 1.28 14.43
C SER A 242 8.00 0.98 13.21
N ILE A 243 7.38 0.74 12.06
CA ILE A 243 8.11 0.56 10.79
C ILE A 243 8.97 1.78 10.45
N TYR A 244 8.59 2.99 10.89
CA TYR A 244 9.32 4.23 10.63
C TYR A 244 10.63 4.36 11.41
N GLU A 245 10.88 3.49 12.39
CA GLU A 245 12.19 3.38 13.03
C GLU A 245 13.22 2.66 12.14
N ALA A 246 12.78 1.89 11.15
CA ALA A 246 13.64 1.01 10.35
C ALA A 246 14.84 1.74 9.71
N PRO A 247 14.72 2.92 9.07
CA PRO A 247 15.88 3.60 8.52
C PRO A 247 16.95 3.92 9.58
N LEU A 248 16.54 4.39 10.75
CA LEU A 248 17.47 4.70 11.83
C LEU A 248 18.11 3.44 12.42
N ALA A 249 17.33 2.35 12.56
CA ALA A 249 17.81 1.07 13.05
C ALA A 249 18.85 0.45 12.10
N TYR A 250 18.53 0.40 10.80
CA TYR A 250 19.46 -0.13 9.79
C TYR A 250 20.70 0.73 9.62
N HIS A 251 20.57 2.06 9.76
CA HIS A 251 21.74 2.95 9.76
C HIS A 251 22.68 2.65 10.95
N ARG A 252 22.12 2.47 12.15
CA ARG A 252 22.91 2.10 13.35
C ARG A 252 23.64 0.75 13.17
N GLU A 253 23.04 -0.19 12.45
CA GLU A 253 23.65 -1.48 12.09
C GLU A 253 24.63 -1.40 10.92
N GLY A 254 24.73 -0.24 10.24
CA GLY A 254 25.70 0.01 9.18
C GLY A 254 25.28 -0.43 7.78
N LEU A 255 23.97 -0.72 7.53
CA LEU A 255 23.48 -1.23 6.24
C LEU A 255 23.85 -0.33 5.07
N ASP A 256 23.57 0.95 5.17
CA ASP A 256 23.83 1.93 4.11
C ASP A 256 25.34 2.10 3.85
N GLN A 257 26.18 2.01 4.88
CA GLN A 257 27.62 2.04 4.71
C GLN A 257 28.14 0.77 4.03
N ALA A 258 27.66 -0.40 4.45
CA ALA A 258 28.02 -1.69 3.83
C ALA A 258 27.67 -1.73 2.33
N VAL A 259 26.53 -1.15 1.94
CA VAL A 259 26.11 -1.01 0.52
C VAL A 259 27.09 -0.12 -0.23
N LEU A 260 27.44 1.06 0.30
CA LEU A 260 28.37 1.98 -0.39
C LEU A 260 29.79 1.38 -0.49
N ASP A 261 30.24 0.71 0.55
CA ASP A 261 31.55 0.01 0.54
C ASP A 261 31.58 -1.11 -0.50
N ALA A 262 30.49 -1.88 -0.64
CA ALA A 262 30.39 -2.93 -1.65
C ALA A 262 30.43 -2.38 -3.09
N PHE A 263 29.90 -1.20 -3.31
CA PHE A 263 30.00 -0.48 -4.59
C PHE A 263 31.32 0.31 -4.76
N GLY A 264 32.19 0.32 -3.77
CA GLY A 264 33.47 1.06 -3.81
C GLY A 264 33.28 2.58 -3.81
N ILE A 265 32.19 3.08 -3.23
CA ILE A 265 31.91 4.53 -3.13
C ILE A 265 32.65 5.09 -1.92
N SER A 266 33.78 5.74 -2.17
CA SER A 266 34.61 6.34 -1.14
C SER A 266 35.17 7.71 -1.60
N PRO A 267 35.09 8.78 -0.78
CA PRO A 267 34.45 8.80 0.54
C PRO A 267 32.91 8.72 0.43
N ALA A 268 32.28 8.00 1.36
CA ALA A 268 30.84 7.88 1.42
C ALA A 268 30.22 9.20 1.90
N PRO A 269 29.19 9.76 1.22
CA PRO A 269 28.47 10.94 1.69
C PRO A 269 27.83 10.69 3.06
N LYS A 270 27.88 11.67 3.96
CA LYS A 270 27.22 11.57 5.27
C LYS A 270 25.70 11.62 5.10
N PRO A 271 24.92 10.74 5.76
CA PRO A 271 23.46 10.76 5.66
C PRO A 271 22.86 11.94 6.43
N ASN A 272 21.85 12.57 5.84
CA ASN A 272 20.98 13.53 6.54
C ASN A 272 19.74 12.80 7.06
N LEU A 273 19.73 12.45 8.33
CA LEU A 273 18.65 11.71 8.98
C LEU A 273 17.65 12.61 9.71
N THR A 274 17.73 13.94 9.57
CA THR A 274 16.86 14.91 10.27
C THR A 274 15.39 14.59 10.07
N ARG A 275 15.00 14.28 8.84
CA ARG A 275 13.62 13.93 8.46
C ARG A 275 13.10 12.70 9.23
N TRP A 276 13.93 11.66 9.39
CA TRP A 276 13.57 10.45 10.10
C TRP A 276 13.53 10.64 11.62
N ASN A 277 14.44 11.46 12.16
CA ASN A 277 14.43 11.84 13.57
C ASN A 277 13.17 12.65 13.92
N ASP A 278 12.71 13.57 13.05
CA ASP A 278 11.47 14.31 13.25
C ASP A 278 10.23 13.39 13.25
N VAL A 279 10.17 12.41 12.34
CA VAL A 279 9.11 11.40 12.34
C VAL A 279 9.08 10.64 13.67
N MET A 280 10.23 10.17 14.14
CA MET A 280 10.30 9.43 15.41
C MET A 280 10.00 10.31 16.62
N ASP A 281 10.37 11.59 16.59
CA ASP A 281 9.99 12.54 17.63
C ASP A 281 8.47 12.69 17.73
N ARG A 282 7.79 12.90 16.60
CA ARG A 282 6.33 13.03 16.56
C ARG A 282 5.60 11.77 17.01
N LEU A 283 6.14 10.58 16.69
CA LEU A 283 5.58 9.29 17.12
C LEU A 283 5.75 9.05 18.63
N ASN A 284 6.94 9.35 19.15
CA ASN A 284 7.29 9.03 20.54
C ASN A 284 6.77 10.05 21.54
N ASN A 285 6.60 11.31 21.12
CA ASN A 285 6.21 12.44 21.95
C ASN A 285 4.77 12.91 21.66
N ALA A 286 3.84 11.96 21.50
CA ALA A 286 2.42 12.28 21.37
C ALA A 286 1.87 12.90 22.67
N GLU A 287 1.11 14.01 22.54
CA GLU A 287 0.59 14.81 23.67
C GLU A 287 -0.80 14.33 24.15
N GLY A 288 -1.41 13.41 23.42
CA GLY A 288 -2.74 12.87 23.72
C GLY A 288 -3.03 11.57 22.99
N GLU A 289 -4.22 11.03 23.18
CA GLU A 289 -4.70 9.82 22.50
C GLU A 289 -6.15 10.00 22.07
N VAL A 290 -6.47 9.55 20.85
CA VAL A 290 -7.84 9.44 20.33
C VAL A 290 -8.13 8.01 19.92
N ARG A 291 -9.38 7.58 20.15
CA ARG A 291 -9.89 6.27 19.76
C ARG A 291 -10.72 6.41 18.49
N VAL A 292 -10.37 5.63 17.48
CA VAL A 292 -11.07 5.60 16.17
C VAL A 292 -11.64 4.21 15.94
N ALA A 293 -12.95 4.11 15.75
CA ALA A 293 -13.60 2.86 15.34
C ALA A 293 -13.49 2.71 13.82
N ILE A 294 -12.94 1.60 13.34
CA ILE A 294 -12.90 1.24 11.92
C ILE A 294 -13.92 0.14 11.68
N VAL A 295 -15.05 0.49 11.06
CA VAL A 295 -16.16 -0.43 10.82
C VAL A 295 -16.00 -1.06 9.44
N GLY A 296 -15.41 -2.25 9.38
CA GLY A 296 -14.96 -2.91 8.16
C GLY A 296 -15.39 -4.37 8.02
N LYS A 297 -14.87 -5.05 6.98
CA LYS A 297 -15.18 -6.45 6.65
C LYS A 297 -14.06 -7.44 7.02
N TYR A 298 -12.81 -6.99 7.00
CA TYR A 298 -11.61 -7.83 7.12
C TYR A 298 -10.85 -7.51 8.42
N THR A 299 -11.59 -7.40 9.51
CA THR A 299 -11.10 -6.88 10.79
C THR A 299 -10.07 -7.77 11.49
N GLN A 300 -9.93 -9.02 11.06
CA GLN A 300 -8.96 -9.97 11.60
C GLN A 300 -7.61 -9.95 10.87
N LEU A 301 -7.48 -9.18 9.79
CA LEU A 301 -6.29 -9.13 8.96
C LEU A 301 -5.81 -7.68 8.80
N GLU A 302 -4.79 -7.30 9.57
CA GLU A 302 -4.23 -5.94 9.56
C GLU A 302 -3.70 -5.52 8.18
N ASP A 303 -3.11 -6.45 7.43
CA ASP A 303 -2.54 -6.19 6.10
C ASP A 303 -3.60 -5.87 5.04
N ALA A 304 -4.88 -6.21 5.26
CA ALA A 304 -5.97 -5.85 4.35
C ALA A 304 -6.29 -4.34 4.35
N TYR A 305 -5.87 -3.62 5.39
CA TYR A 305 -6.11 -2.19 5.60
C TYR A 305 -4.83 -1.44 5.95
N LYS A 306 -3.70 -1.92 5.47
CA LYS A 306 -2.37 -1.39 5.83
C LYS A 306 -2.26 0.11 5.60
N SER A 307 -2.65 0.61 4.42
CA SER A 307 -2.58 2.05 4.12
C SER A 307 -3.49 2.90 5.00
N ILE A 308 -4.65 2.38 5.43
CA ILE A 308 -5.54 3.10 6.37
C ILE A 308 -4.87 3.23 7.75
N ALA A 309 -4.31 2.14 8.27
CA ALA A 309 -3.59 2.16 9.55
C ALA A 309 -2.42 3.14 9.54
N GLU A 310 -1.64 3.12 8.45
CA GLU A 310 -0.53 4.06 8.27
C GLU A 310 -1.03 5.51 8.12
N ALA A 311 -2.09 5.75 7.34
CA ALA A 311 -2.63 7.09 7.15
C ALA A 311 -3.21 7.69 8.45
N LEU A 312 -3.84 6.87 9.29
CA LEU A 312 -4.26 7.27 10.64
C LEU A 312 -3.06 7.63 11.53
N THR A 313 -1.99 6.83 11.46
CA THR A 313 -0.73 7.11 12.16
C THR A 313 -0.13 8.46 11.69
N HIS A 314 -0.13 8.72 10.37
CA HIS A 314 0.34 10.00 9.82
C HIS A 314 -0.53 11.18 10.28
N GLY A 315 -1.86 11.01 10.30
CA GLY A 315 -2.78 12.00 10.86
C GLY A 315 -2.50 12.28 12.35
N GLY A 316 -2.16 11.24 13.10
CA GLY A 316 -1.69 11.35 14.49
C GLY A 316 -0.40 12.14 14.61
N MET A 317 0.61 11.85 13.75
CA MET A 317 1.86 12.62 13.70
C MET A 317 1.65 14.10 13.40
N ALA A 318 0.73 14.42 12.45
CA ALA A 318 0.40 15.80 12.10
C ALA A 318 -0.16 16.58 13.28
N ASN A 319 -0.87 15.91 14.19
CA ASN A 319 -1.55 16.49 15.34
C ASN A 319 -0.85 16.21 16.68
N ARG A 320 0.35 15.63 16.69
CA ARG A 320 1.07 15.18 17.89
C ARG A 320 0.20 14.36 18.86
N THR A 321 -0.66 13.50 18.30
CA THR A 321 -1.55 12.65 19.09
C THR A 321 -1.43 11.20 18.67
N ARG A 322 -1.60 10.28 19.61
CA ARG A 322 -1.67 8.84 19.32
C ARG A 322 -3.06 8.50 18.82
N VAL A 323 -3.14 7.81 17.71
CA VAL A 323 -4.40 7.25 17.22
C VAL A 323 -4.47 5.78 17.59
N ARG A 324 -5.47 5.42 18.40
CA ARG A 324 -5.81 4.04 18.72
C ARG A 324 -6.94 3.60 17.81
N ALA A 325 -6.58 2.88 16.74
CA ALA A 325 -7.54 2.31 15.82
C ALA A 325 -8.07 0.97 16.36
N GLU A 326 -9.38 0.81 16.40
CA GLU A 326 -10.04 -0.44 16.81
C GLU A 326 -10.94 -0.93 15.67
N TRP A 327 -10.71 -2.19 15.26
CA TRP A 327 -11.39 -2.82 14.14
C TRP A 327 -12.68 -3.48 14.62
N ILE A 328 -13.81 -3.11 14.02
CA ILE A 328 -15.13 -3.63 14.35
C ILE A 328 -15.73 -4.26 13.09
N ASP A 329 -16.18 -5.52 13.20
CA ASP A 329 -16.82 -6.19 12.08
C ASP A 329 -18.22 -5.60 11.84
N ALA A 330 -18.42 -5.07 10.64
CA ALA A 330 -19.68 -4.45 10.25
C ALA A 330 -20.88 -5.43 10.29
N GLU A 331 -20.66 -6.73 10.14
CA GLU A 331 -21.74 -7.74 10.20
C GLU A 331 -22.42 -7.83 11.57
N ILE A 332 -21.72 -7.42 12.64
CA ILE A 332 -22.30 -7.35 14.00
C ILE A 332 -23.52 -6.41 13.98
N PHE A 333 -23.38 -5.27 13.33
CA PHE A 333 -24.43 -4.25 13.27
C PHE A 333 -25.59 -4.60 12.33
N GLU A 334 -25.49 -5.64 11.52
CA GLU A 334 -26.66 -6.14 10.78
C GLU A 334 -27.74 -6.68 11.73
N ARG A 335 -27.32 -7.23 12.88
CA ARG A 335 -28.18 -7.89 13.87
C ARG A 335 -28.32 -7.11 15.18
N GLU A 336 -27.34 -6.30 15.53
CA GLU A 336 -27.23 -5.61 16.81
C GLU A 336 -27.25 -4.08 16.62
N ASP A 337 -27.60 -3.36 17.70
CA ASP A 337 -27.50 -1.90 17.73
C ASP A 337 -26.02 -1.48 17.77
N PRO A 338 -25.58 -0.53 16.93
CA PRO A 338 -24.21 -0.02 16.98
C PRO A 338 -23.84 0.72 18.27
N ALA A 339 -24.81 1.28 19.00
CA ALA A 339 -24.54 2.16 20.14
C ALA A 339 -23.63 1.52 21.21
N PRO A 340 -23.87 0.29 21.71
CA PRO A 340 -22.99 -0.32 22.72
C PRO A 340 -21.54 -0.51 22.28
N TYR A 341 -21.32 -0.58 20.97
CA TYR A 341 -19.99 -0.83 20.37
C TYR A 341 -19.27 0.47 19.99
N LEU A 342 -20.01 1.52 19.63
CA LEU A 342 -19.45 2.77 19.10
C LEU A 342 -19.43 3.91 20.14
N GLU A 343 -20.15 3.78 21.26
CA GLU A 343 -20.07 4.75 22.35
C GLU A 343 -18.65 4.81 22.94
N GLY A 344 -18.13 6.03 23.14
CA GLY A 344 -16.79 6.29 23.65
C GLY A 344 -15.67 6.28 22.61
N PHE A 345 -15.99 6.11 21.32
CA PHE A 345 -15.07 6.44 20.25
C PHE A 345 -15.17 7.93 19.87
N HIS A 346 -14.01 8.51 19.54
CA HIS A 346 -13.91 9.92 19.19
C HIS A 346 -14.14 10.18 17.71
N ALA A 347 -14.04 9.14 16.88
CA ALA A 347 -14.32 9.21 15.44
C ALA A 347 -14.62 7.80 14.88
N ILE A 348 -15.34 7.76 13.75
CA ILE A 348 -15.72 6.52 13.05
C ILE A 348 -15.22 6.59 11.61
N LEU A 349 -14.47 5.58 11.17
CA LEU A 349 -14.03 5.41 9.79
C LEU A 349 -14.70 4.19 9.19
N VAL A 350 -15.30 4.34 8.01
CA VAL A 350 -15.87 3.23 7.23
C VAL A 350 -15.04 3.07 5.95
N PRO A 351 -14.23 2.01 5.85
CA PRO A 351 -13.32 1.80 4.74
C PRO A 351 -14.02 1.29 3.48
N GLY A 352 -13.28 1.32 2.37
CA GLY A 352 -13.63 0.68 1.11
C GLY A 352 -13.89 -0.83 1.23
N GLY A 353 -14.33 -1.42 0.15
CA GLY A 353 -14.61 -2.86 0.03
C GLY A 353 -15.56 -3.15 -1.13
N PHE A 354 -15.83 -4.43 -1.37
CA PHE A 354 -16.72 -4.91 -2.43
C PHE A 354 -17.74 -5.90 -1.89
N GLY A 355 -18.91 -5.99 -2.57
CA GLY A 355 -19.96 -6.94 -2.28
C GLY A 355 -20.84 -6.58 -1.08
N GLU A 356 -21.96 -7.29 -0.95
CA GLU A 356 -23.08 -6.98 -0.05
C GLU A 356 -22.78 -7.20 1.44
N ARG A 357 -21.89 -8.11 1.79
CA ARG A 357 -21.60 -8.51 3.18
C ARG A 357 -21.23 -7.30 4.06
N GLY A 358 -21.87 -7.13 5.20
CA GLY A 358 -21.60 -6.07 6.18
C GLY A 358 -22.05 -4.66 5.75
N THR A 359 -22.77 -4.50 4.62
CA THR A 359 -23.17 -3.17 4.11
C THR A 359 -24.23 -2.51 4.98
N GLU A 360 -25.24 -3.26 5.43
CA GLU A 360 -26.26 -2.72 6.34
C GLU A 360 -25.65 -2.27 7.68
N GLY A 361 -24.64 -2.98 8.18
CA GLY A 361 -23.91 -2.55 9.37
C GLY A 361 -23.11 -1.26 9.15
N LYS A 362 -22.51 -1.08 7.97
CA LYS A 362 -21.80 0.17 7.61
C LYS A 362 -22.78 1.35 7.48
N ILE A 363 -24.00 1.12 6.92
CA ILE A 363 -25.06 2.12 6.86
C ILE A 363 -25.48 2.54 8.26
N LYS A 364 -25.68 1.59 9.18
CA LYS A 364 -26.01 1.89 10.58
C LYS A 364 -24.89 2.63 11.32
N ALA A 365 -23.63 2.34 11.02
CA ALA A 365 -22.49 3.07 11.58
C ALA A 365 -22.45 4.53 11.09
N ALA A 366 -22.74 4.77 9.81
CA ALA A 366 -22.88 6.13 9.25
C ALA A 366 -24.05 6.89 9.89
N ALA A 367 -25.21 6.22 10.06
CA ALA A 367 -26.37 6.80 10.77
C ALA A 367 -26.03 7.19 12.21
N PHE A 368 -25.35 6.31 12.94
CA PHE A 368 -24.91 6.56 14.31
C PHE A 368 -23.98 7.77 14.39
N ALA A 369 -22.96 7.84 13.52
CA ALA A 369 -22.02 8.96 13.45
C ALA A 369 -22.76 10.28 13.19
N ARG A 370 -23.66 10.33 12.21
CA ARG A 370 -24.46 11.51 11.87
C ARG A 370 -25.34 11.95 13.05
N GLN A 371 -26.10 11.02 13.64
CA GLN A 371 -27.06 11.34 14.71
C GLN A 371 -26.37 11.76 16.02
N ARG A 372 -25.22 11.16 16.33
CA ARG A 372 -24.45 11.46 17.53
C ARG A 372 -23.42 12.57 17.33
N ARG A 373 -23.32 13.11 16.11
CA ARG A 373 -22.36 14.18 15.72
C ARG A 373 -20.90 13.78 15.97
N ILE A 374 -20.60 12.48 15.79
CA ILE A 374 -19.24 11.94 15.91
C ILE A 374 -18.54 12.10 14.55
N PRO A 375 -17.29 12.60 14.50
CA PRO A 375 -16.50 12.68 13.28
C PRO A 375 -16.53 11.40 12.46
N TYR A 376 -16.86 11.51 11.16
CA TYR A 376 -17.01 10.38 10.24
C TYR A 376 -16.18 10.55 8.98
N LEU A 377 -15.42 9.50 8.61
CA LEU A 377 -14.74 9.40 7.33
C LEU A 377 -15.20 8.14 6.60
N GLY A 378 -15.91 8.31 5.48
CA GLY A 378 -16.30 7.22 4.58
C GLY A 378 -15.42 7.18 3.34
N ILE A 379 -14.70 6.05 3.11
CA ILE A 379 -13.79 5.87 1.98
C ILE A 379 -14.43 4.91 0.97
N CYS A 380 -14.53 5.30 -0.30
CA CYS A 380 -15.04 4.51 -1.43
C CYS A 380 -16.43 3.91 -1.10
N LEU A 381 -16.54 2.62 -0.81
CA LEU A 381 -17.79 2.02 -0.34
C LEU A 381 -18.34 2.72 0.91
N GLY A 382 -17.50 3.24 1.79
CA GLY A 382 -17.91 3.98 2.98
C GLY A 382 -18.66 5.28 2.65
N MET A 383 -18.25 6.02 1.62
CA MET A 383 -19.00 7.15 1.08
C MET A 383 -20.36 6.69 0.54
N GLN A 384 -20.39 5.62 -0.26
CA GLN A 384 -21.63 5.09 -0.85
C GLN A 384 -22.63 4.66 0.24
N MET A 385 -22.16 4.05 1.34
CA MET A 385 -23.02 3.68 2.48
C MET A 385 -23.59 4.91 3.19
N ALA A 386 -22.81 5.98 3.33
CA ALA A 386 -23.28 7.26 3.88
C ALA A 386 -24.34 7.91 2.98
N VAL A 387 -24.19 7.84 1.66
CA VAL A 387 -25.20 8.34 0.70
C VAL A 387 -26.48 7.51 0.77
N ILE A 388 -26.39 6.18 0.83
CA ILE A 388 -27.55 5.30 0.99
C ILE A 388 -28.25 5.59 2.33
N GLU A 389 -27.52 5.80 3.40
CA GLU A 389 -28.07 6.20 4.71
C GLU A 389 -28.87 7.49 4.60
N ALA A 390 -28.26 8.52 4.03
CA ALA A 390 -28.93 9.82 3.83
C ALA A 390 -30.18 9.69 2.95
N ALA A 391 -30.11 8.93 1.87
CA ALA A 391 -31.24 8.69 0.97
C ALA A 391 -32.41 8.01 1.69
N ARG A 392 -32.12 6.95 2.46
CA ARG A 392 -33.17 6.18 3.19
C ARG A 392 -33.77 6.97 4.35
N ASN A 393 -32.91 7.51 5.21
CA ASN A 393 -33.34 8.01 6.52
C ASN A 393 -33.68 9.51 6.55
N VAL A 394 -33.19 10.28 5.57
CA VAL A 394 -33.39 11.73 5.54
C VAL A 394 -34.13 12.20 4.28
N ALA A 395 -33.71 11.73 3.09
CA ALA A 395 -34.30 12.15 1.82
C ALA A 395 -35.58 11.36 1.42
N GLY A 396 -36.03 10.39 2.22
CA GLY A 396 -37.28 9.66 2.02
C GLY A 396 -37.26 8.67 0.83
N VAL A 397 -36.10 8.17 0.42
CA VAL A 397 -35.96 7.08 -0.56
C VAL A 397 -35.80 5.78 0.22
N ALA A 398 -36.93 5.29 0.80
CA ALA A 398 -36.90 4.20 1.77
C ALA A 398 -36.22 2.91 1.30
N ASN A 399 -36.21 2.64 -0.01
CA ASN A 399 -35.61 1.46 -0.61
C ASN A 399 -34.31 1.79 -1.39
N ALA A 400 -33.59 2.87 -1.02
CA ALA A 400 -32.32 3.23 -1.65
C ALA A 400 -31.27 2.13 -1.45
N GLY A 401 -30.46 1.87 -2.47
CA GLY A 401 -29.42 0.87 -2.42
C GLY A 401 -28.41 1.00 -3.56
N SER A 402 -27.61 -0.04 -3.75
CA SER A 402 -26.62 -0.13 -4.82
C SER A 402 -26.95 -1.25 -5.79
N GLU A 403 -26.74 -1.02 -7.09
CA GLU A 403 -26.80 -2.09 -8.11
C GLU A 403 -25.80 -3.22 -7.83
N GLU A 404 -24.75 -2.98 -7.03
CA GLU A 404 -23.79 -4.00 -6.60
C GLU A 404 -24.47 -5.11 -5.79
N PHE A 405 -25.53 -4.76 -5.05
CA PHE A 405 -26.22 -5.67 -4.14
C PHE A 405 -27.44 -6.34 -4.79
N ASP A 406 -27.81 -5.94 -6.01
CA ASP A 406 -28.85 -6.57 -6.81
C ASP A 406 -28.32 -7.84 -7.49
N GLY A 407 -28.22 -8.94 -6.75
CA GLY A 407 -27.79 -10.23 -7.29
C GLY A 407 -28.69 -10.69 -8.46
N ASN A 408 -28.09 -11.22 -9.55
CA ASN A 408 -28.74 -11.87 -10.70
C ASN A 408 -29.93 -11.11 -11.34
N GLY A 409 -29.90 -9.76 -11.30
CA GLY A 409 -30.92 -8.93 -11.98
C GLY A 409 -32.25 -8.76 -11.24
N ALA A 410 -32.36 -9.22 -9.99
CA ALA A 410 -33.47 -8.86 -9.12
C ALA A 410 -33.31 -7.41 -8.68
N LYS A 411 -34.12 -6.49 -9.21
CA LYS A 411 -34.17 -5.09 -8.74
C LYS A 411 -34.77 -5.02 -7.34
N ARG A 412 -33.93 -5.23 -6.31
CA ARG A 412 -34.32 -5.15 -4.89
C ARG A 412 -34.33 -3.72 -4.37
N PHE A 413 -33.53 -2.85 -4.98
CA PHE A 413 -33.29 -1.49 -4.50
C PHE A 413 -33.61 -0.44 -5.57
N GLU A 414 -33.94 0.77 -5.12
CA GLU A 414 -33.85 1.99 -5.92
C GLU A 414 -32.36 2.40 -5.98
N PRO A 415 -31.69 2.33 -7.14
CA PRO A 415 -30.24 2.44 -7.20
C PRO A 415 -29.80 3.91 -7.09
N VAL A 416 -29.43 4.33 -5.89
CA VAL A 416 -28.73 5.61 -5.67
C VAL A 416 -27.22 5.46 -5.87
N VAL A 417 -26.73 4.20 -6.01
CA VAL A 417 -25.39 3.84 -6.42
C VAL A 417 -25.50 2.85 -7.57
N TYR A 418 -24.90 3.15 -8.71
CA TYR A 418 -25.05 2.40 -9.94
C TYR A 418 -23.72 1.93 -10.52
N HIS A 419 -23.76 0.94 -11.42
CA HIS A 419 -22.56 0.45 -12.11
C HIS A 419 -22.07 1.50 -13.13
N LEU A 420 -20.84 1.95 -12.99
CA LEU A 420 -20.21 2.92 -13.87
C LEU A 420 -19.97 2.30 -15.25
N LYS A 421 -20.64 2.84 -16.28
CA LYS A 421 -20.57 2.33 -17.66
C LYS A 421 -19.60 3.12 -18.53
N GLU A 422 -19.44 4.41 -18.22
CA GLU A 422 -18.62 5.32 -19.03
C GLU A 422 -18.00 6.40 -18.16
N TRP A 423 -16.71 6.67 -18.36
CA TRP A 423 -16.00 7.78 -17.71
C TRP A 423 -14.87 8.29 -18.59
N VAL A 424 -14.34 9.47 -18.28
CA VAL A 424 -13.22 10.08 -19.00
C VAL A 424 -11.91 9.76 -18.26
N GLN A 425 -10.92 9.23 -18.98
CA GLN A 425 -9.57 9.01 -18.48
C GLN A 425 -8.58 9.75 -19.39
N GLY A 426 -7.98 10.81 -18.86
CA GLY A 426 -7.22 11.76 -19.68
C GLY A 426 -8.12 12.38 -20.75
N ASN A 427 -7.79 12.20 -22.03
CA ASN A 427 -8.56 12.69 -23.18
C ASN A 427 -9.41 11.60 -23.86
N GLN A 428 -9.58 10.43 -23.24
CA GLN A 428 -10.30 9.29 -23.83
C GLN A 428 -11.55 8.95 -22.99
N SER A 429 -12.66 8.67 -23.67
CA SER A 429 -13.83 8.06 -23.04
C SER A 429 -13.63 6.55 -22.94
N VAL A 430 -13.77 6.03 -21.74
CA VAL A 430 -13.69 4.60 -21.45
C VAL A 430 -15.10 4.09 -21.23
N THR A 431 -15.51 3.06 -22.00
CA THR A 431 -16.82 2.42 -21.88
C THR A 431 -16.66 0.97 -21.42
N ARG A 432 -17.50 0.52 -20.50
CA ARG A 432 -17.47 -0.84 -19.94
C ARG A 432 -18.88 -1.46 -19.88
N LYS A 433 -18.90 -2.79 -19.96
CA LYS A 433 -20.11 -3.60 -19.76
C LYS A 433 -20.04 -4.36 -18.45
N LYS A 434 -21.19 -4.72 -17.88
CA LYS A 434 -21.30 -5.47 -16.60
C LYS A 434 -20.61 -6.84 -16.67
N ASP A 435 -20.53 -7.45 -17.86
CA ASP A 435 -19.98 -8.78 -18.11
C ASP A 435 -18.50 -8.75 -18.57
N ASP A 436 -17.86 -7.58 -18.59
CA ASP A 436 -16.43 -7.47 -18.91
C ASP A 436 -15.57 -8.19 -17.85
N ALA A 437 -14.36 -8.60 -18.25
CA ALA A 437 -13.40 -9.24 -17.34
C ALA A 437 -13.19 -8.41 -16.07
N LYS A 438 -13.06 -9.06 -14.91
CA LYS A 438 -12.98 -8.36 -13.61
C LYS A 438 -11.64 -7.66 -13.35
N GLY A 439 -10.53 -8.17 -13.89
CA GLY A 439 -9.21 -7.57 -13.75
C GLY A 439 -9.03 -6.34 -14.62
N GLY A 440 -8.46 -5.26 -14.08
CA GLY A 440 -8.13 -4.03 -14.80
C GLY A 440 -9.31 -3.27 -15.41
N THR A 441 -10.55 -3.50 -14.95
CA THR A 441 -11.77 -2.92 -15.54
C THR A 441 -12.46 -1.90 -14.64
N MET A 442 -11.86 -1.55 -13.51
CA MET A 442 -12.32 -0.50 -12.60
C MET A 442 -11.85 0.88 -13.06
N ARG A 443 -12.42 1.93 -12.46
CA ARG A 443 -11.82 3.27 -12.48
C ARG A 443 -10.60 3.22 -11.56
N LEU A 444 -9.41 3.21 -12.15
CA LEU A 444 -8.12 2.96 -11.49
C LEU A 444 -7.16 4.11 -11.70
N GLY A 445 -6.44 4.50 -10.64
CA GLY A 445 -5.41 5.52 -10.68
C GLY A 445 -5.90 6.90 -10.27
N ALA A 446 -5.09 7.91 -10.55
CA ALA A 446 -5.36 9.28 -10.15
C ALA A 446 -6.36 9.97 -11.09
N TYR A 447 -7.35 10.63 -10.49
CA TYR A 447 -8.33 11.47 -11.19
C TYR A 447 -8.49 12.80 -10.47
N THR A 448 -8.75 13.83 -11.27
CA THR A 448 -9.00 15.18 -10.76
C THR A 448 -10.42 15.31 -10.22
N ALA A 449 -10.55 15.96 -9.07
CA ALA A 449 -11.83 16.44 -8.53
C ALA A 449 -11.79 17.95 -8.34
N VAL A 450 -12.91 18.61 -8.63
CA VAL A 450 -13.13 20.06 -8.42
C VAL A 450 -13.91 20.22 -7.13
N LEU A 451 -13.37 20.99 -6.18
CA LEU A 451 -13.95 21.21 -4.88
C LEU A 451 -14.91 22.41 -4.88
N ALA A 452 -16.05 22.26 -4.22
CA ALA A 452 -17.02 23.36 -4.07
C ALA A 452 -16.42 24.50 -3.24
N PRO A 453 -16.46 25.76 -3.73
CA PRO A 453 -15.93 26.89 -2.99
C PRO A 453 -16.61 27.04 -1.62
N GLY A 454 -15.80 27.22 -0.57
CA GLY A 454 -16.31 27.40 0.80
C GLY A 454 -16.70 26.11 1.52
N SER A 455 -16.65 24.95 0.86
CA SER A 455 -16.88 23.65 1.52
C SER A 455 -15.78 23.36 2.57
N HIS A 456 -16.12 22.49 3.52
CA HIS A 456 -15.16 22.08 4.56
C HIS A 456 -13.96 21.36 3.93
N VAL A 457 -14.22 20.49 2.95
CA VAL A 457 -13.16 19.79 2.23
C VAL A 457 -12.24 20.75 1.47
N ALA A 458 -12.74 21.82 0.85
CA ALA A 458 -11.92 22.83 0.19
C ALA A 458 -11.01 23.58 1.18
N GLN A 459 -11.49 23.81 2.41
CA GLN A 459 -10.67 24.39 3.49
C GLN A 459 -9.58 23.42 3.97
N ILE A 460 -9.89 22.12 4.08
CA ILE A 460 -8.92 21.07 4.49
C ILE A 460 -7.78 20.95 3.48
N TYR A 461 -8.09 20.91 2.17
CA TYR A 461 -7.07 20.81 1.13
C TYR A 461 -6.36 22.13 0.80
N GLY A 462 -7.02 23.25 1.02
CA GLY A 462 -6.49 24.57 0.69
C GLY A 462 -6.34 24.85 -0.80
N THR A 463 -7.07 24.11 -1.66
CA THR A 463 -7.02 24.23 -3.13
C THR A 463 -8.41 24.02 -3.72
N ALA A 464 -8.63 24.51 -4.95
CA ALA A 464 -9.88 24.32 -5.68
C ALA A 464 -9.96 22.99 -6.42
N THR A 465 -8.83 22.34 -6.68
CA THR A 465 -8.77 21.05 -7.38
C THR A 465 -7.80 20.13 -6.68
N ILE A 466 -8.13 18.84 -6.68
CA ILE A 466 -7.30 17.78 -6.11
C ILE A 466 -7.15 16.65 -7.13
N GLU A 467 -6.15 15.82 -6.92
CA GLU A 467 -5.91 14.62 -7.72
C GLU A 467 -5.72 13.44 -6.77
N GLU A 468 -6.65 12.45 -6.84
CA GLU A 468 -6.72 11.35 -5.88
C GLU A 468 -6.86 10.00 -6.58
N ARG A 469 -6.40 8.92 -5.93
CA ARG A 469 -6.40 7.55 -6.48
C ARG A 469 -7.73 6.86 -6.28
N HIS A 470 -8.24 6.24 -7.32
CA HIS A 470 -9.50 5.51 -7.37
C HIS A 470 -9.29 4.02 -7.57
N ARG A 471 -10.21 3.22 -7.01
CA ARG A 471 -10.31 1.78 -7.21
C ARG A 471 -11.74 1.31 -6.98
N HIS A 472 -12.63 1.51 -7.95
CA HIS A 472 -14.05 1.14 -7.82
C HIS A 472 -14.76 0.96 -9.17
N ARG A 473 -15.95 0.32 -9.13
CA ARG A 473 -16.83 0.05 -10.28
C ARG A 473 -18.16 0.77 -10.19
N TYR A 474 -18.55 1.18 -8.99
CA TYR A 474 -19.84 1.77 -8.70
C TYR A 474 -19.67 3.21 -8.28
N GLU A 475 -20.65 4.04 -8.65
CA GLU A 475 -20.68 5.48 -8.41
C GLU A 475 -22.01 5.91 -7.83
N VAL A 476 -22.00 6.98 -7.05
CA VAL A 476 -23.23 7.66 -6.62
C VAL A 476 -23.90 8.29 -7.82
N ASP A 477 -25.23 8.12 -7.94
CA ASP A 477 -26.00 8.71 -9.03
C ASP A 477 -26.25 10.21 -8.78
N VAL A 478 -25.68 11.04 -9.65
CA VAL A 478 -25.80 12.51 -9.60
C VAL A 478 -27.27 12.98 -9.72
N ALA A 479 -28.16 12.15 -10.26
CA ALA A 479 -29.60 12.48 -10.36
C ALA A 479 -30.27 12.67 -8.98
N TYR A 480 -29.69 12.13 -7.91
CA TYR A 480 -30.17 12.32 -6.54
C TYR A 480 -29.60 13.56 -5.86
N ARG A 481 -28.71 14.31 -6.52
CA ARG A 481 -28.00 15.44 -5.92
C ARG A 481 -28.93 16.46 -5.28
N ASP A 482 -29.87 17.01 -6.04
CA ASP A 482 -30.77 18.08 -5.55
C ASP A 482 -31.57 17.63 -4.32
N ARG A 483 -31.97 16.35 -4.32
CA ARG A 483 -32.76 15.76 -3.22
C ARG A 483 -31.94 15.58 -1.96
N LEU A 484 -30.69 15.17 -2.10
CA LEU A 484 -29.74 14.96 -0.99
C LEU A 484 -29.22 16.30 -0.46
N GLU A 485 -28.90 17.26 -1.33
CA GLU A 485 -28.48 18.60 -0.91
C GLU A 485 -29.59 19.34 -0.16
N ALA A 486 -30.86 19.17 -0.57
CA ALA A 486 -32.01 19.73 0.15
C ALA A 486 -32.14 19.19 1.59
N CYS A 487 -31.54 18.03 1.88
CA CYS A 487 -31.50 17.41 3.21
C CYS A 487 -30.23 17.73 4.00
N GLY A 488 -29.27 18.47 3.42
CA GLY A 488 -28.05 18.89 4.06
C GLY A 488 -26.81 18.04 3.72
N LEU A 489 -26.92 17.00 2.86
CA LEU A 489 -25.76 16.27 2.34
C LEU A 489 -25.26 16.94 1.05
N ALA A 490 -24.24 17.77 1.15
CA ALA A 490 -23.69 18.52 0.02
C ALA A 490 -22.72 17.66 -0.80
N PHE A 491 -22.76 17.86 -2.13
CA PHE A 491 -21.77 17.29 -3.06
C PHE A 491 -20.61 18.29 -3.21
N SER A 492 -19.64 18.18 -2.31
CA SER A 492 -18.55 19.14 -2.17
C SER A 492 -17.33 18.87 -3.07
N GLY A 493 -17.30 17.75 -3.77
CA GLY A 493 -16.31 17.42 -4.79
C GLY A 493 -16.94 16.70 -5.96
N MET A 494 -16.62 17.13 -7.19
CA MET A 494 -17.14 16.56 -8.44
C MET A 494 -16.01 16.32 -9.44
N SER A 495 -16.19 15.35 -10.35
CA SER A 495 -15.35 15.27 -11.54
C SER A 495 -15.38 16.57 -12.33
N PRO A 496 -14.35 16.91 -13.13
CA PRO A 496 -14.30 18.18 -13.88
C PRO A 496 -15.48 18.42 -14.82
N ASP A 497 -16.10 17.35 -15.34
CA ASP A 497 -17.30 17.39 -16.16
C ASP A 497 -18.63 17.49 -15.35
N GLY A 498 -18.55 17.45 -14.02
CA GLY A 498 -19.67 17.54 -13.11
C GLY A 498 -20.58 16.30 -13.05
N ARG A 499 -20.16 15.17 -13.63
CA ARG A 499 -20.98 13.96 -13.74
C ARG A 499 -20.80 12.99 -12.58
N LEU A 500 -19.59 12.90 -12.02
CA LEU A 500 -19.26 11.92 -10.99
C LEU A 500 -19.05 12.60 -9.65
N PRO A 501 -19.86 12.25 -8.64
CA PRO A 501 -19.67 12.71 -7.27
C PRO A 501 -18.41 12.08 -6.65
N GLU A 502 -17.46 12.92 -6.26
CA GLU A 502 -16.19 12.51 -5.68
C GLU A 502 -16.16 12.65 -4.16
N ILE A 503 -16.89 13.64 -3.62
CA ILE A 503 -16.93 13.94 -2.20
C ILE A 503 -18.32 14.40 -1.80
N VAL A 504 -18.79 13.88 -0.66
CA VAL A 504 -20.00 14.36 0.03
C VAL A 504 -19.67 14.79 1.45
N GLU A 505 -20.38 15.82 1.96
CA GLU A 505 -20.25 16.27 3.35
C GLU A 505 -21.60 16.70 3.93
N TRP A 506 -21.82 16.43 5.23
CA TRP A 506 -22.95 17.00 5.97
C TRP A 506 -22.60 18.42 6.42
N THR A 507 -23.37 19.42 5.93
CA THR A 507 -23.03 20.84 6.10
C THR A 507 -23.18 21.34 7.53
N ASP A 508 -24.08 20.76 8.33
CA ASP A 508 -24.30 21.15 9.74
C ASP A 508 -23.64 20.19 10.74
N HIS A 509 -22.84 19.22 10.24
CA HIS A 509 -22.09 18.28 11.09
C HIS A 509 -20.69 18.80 11.39
N PRO A 510 -20.15 18.62 12.62
CA PRO A 510 -18.80 19.08 12.96
C PRO A 510 -17.72 18.57 12.00
N TRP A 511 -17.79 17.30 11.61
CA TRP A 511 -16.90 16.70 10.63
C TRP A 511 -17.52 15.39 10.09
N PHE A 512 -18.10 15.43 8.89
CA PHE A 512 -18.65 14.23 8.25
C PHE A 512 -18.36 14.30 6.76
N ILE A 513 -17.40 13.53 6.30
CA ILE A 513 -16.92 13.53 4.91
C ILE A 513 -16.92 12.09 4.37
N GLY A 514 -17.50 11.91 3.20
CA GLY A 514 -17.38 10.70 2.39
C GLY A 514 -16.62 11.00 1.10
N VAL A 515 -15.67 10.15 0.72
CA VAL A 515 -14.87 10.30 -0.50
C VAL A 515 -14.92 9.03 -1.34
N GLN A 516 -15.05 9.16 -2.67
CA GLN A 516 -15.10 8.01 -3.58
C GLN A 516 -13.71 7.42 -3.84
N PHE A 517 -12.69 8.22 -3.75
CA PHE A 517 -11.28 7.86 -3.89
C PHE A 517 -10.68 7.27 -2.59
N HIS A 518 -9.41 6.88 -2.67
CA HIS A 518 -8.63 6.25 -1.59
C HIS A 518 -7.51 7.18 -1.10
N PRO A 519 -7.79 8.13 -0.18
CA PRO A 519 -6.79 9.09 0.31
C PRO A 519 -5.66 8.41 1.11
N GLU A 520 -5.92 7.22 1.68
CA GLU A 520 -4.93 6.44 2.40
C GLU A 520 -3.73 6.05 1.54
N LEU A 521 -3.93 5.86 0.24
CA LEU A 521 -2.87 5.44 -0.68
C LEU A 521 -1.84 6.55 -0.96
N LYS A 522 -2.18 7.81 -0.71
CA LYS A 522 -1.28 8.97 -0.92
C LYS A 522 -0.67 9.51 0.36
N SER A 523 -1.09 9.04 1.54
CA SER A 523 -0.58 9.50 2.82
C SER A 523 0.86 9.04 3.08
N LYS A 524 1.71 9.95 3.55
CA LYS A 524 3.13 9.71 3.85
C LYS A 524 3.50 10.30 5.21
N PRO A 525 4.49 9.74 5.93
CA PRO A 525 4.86 10.25 7.26
C PRO A 525 5.35 11.71 7.23
N PHE A 526 5.94 12.14 6.10
CA PHE A 526 6.45 13.50 5.90
C PHE A 526 5.42 14.45 5.29
N ALA A 527 4.36 13.91 4.71
CA ALA A 527 3.25 14.63 4.10
C ALA A 527 1.95 13.88 4.43
N PRO A 528 1.49 13.94 5.69
CA PRO A 528 0.23 13.35 6.09
C PRO A 528 -0.91 13.86 5.20
N HIS A 529 -1.75 12.95 4.74
CA HIS A 529 -2.85 13.34 3.87
C HIS A 529 -3.81 14.29 4.58
N PRO A 530 -4.25 15.41 3.94
CA PRO A 530 -5.04 16.46 4.60
C PRO A 530 -6.33 15.94 5.26
N LEU A 531 -7.02 15.00 4.63
CA LEU A 531 -8.25 14.40 5.20
C LEU A 531 -7.97 13.62 6.47
N PHE A 532 -6.90 12.84 6.54
CA PHE A 532 -6.56 12.10 7.76
C PHE A 532 -6.07 13.04 8.87
N ALA A 533 -5.31 14.08 8.53
CA ALA A 533 -4.91 15.11 9.49
C ALA A 533 -6.13 15.85 10.05
N GLY A 534 -7.08 16.26 9.18
CA GLY A 534 -8.33 16.91 9.57
C GLY A 534 -9.26 16.01 10.39
N PHE A 535 -9.37 14.73 10.00
CA PHE A 535 -10.18 13.73 10.72
C PHE A 535 -9.68 13.49 12.14
N VAL A 536 -8.36 13.30 12.32
CA VAL A 536 -7.77 13.12 13.65
C VAL A 536 -7.90 14.39 14.48
N LYS A 537 -7.74 15.58 13.87
CA LYS A 537 -7.97 16.85 14.55
C LYS A 537 -9.41 16.97 15.07
N ALA A 538 -10.40 16.63 14.24
CA ALA A 538 -11.81 16.63 14.63
C ALA A 538 -12.09 15.63 15.76
N ALA A 539 -11.46 14.44 15.72
CA ALA A 539 -11.55 13.47 16.81
C ALA A 539 -11.01 14.01 18.14
N MET A 540 -9.91 14.77 18.12
CA MET A 540 -9.35 15.43 19.32
C MET A 540 -10.27 16.52 19.85
N GLU A 541 -10.90 17.30 18.99
CA GLU A 541 -11.86 18.35 19.36
C GLU A 541 -13.10 17.72 20.01
N GLY A 542 -13.63 16.64 19.44
CA GLY A 542 -14.74 15.88 20.02
C GLY A 542 -14.40 15.28 21.39
N ALA A 543 -13.21 14.73 21.57
CA ALA A 543 -12.73 14.18 22.83
C ALA A 543 -12.62 15.19 23.98
N ARG A 544 -12.39 16.48 23.67
CA ARG A 544 -12.34 17.57 24.66
C ARG A 544 -13.71 18.09 25.08
N LEU A 545 -14.75 17.76 24.35
CA LEU A 545 -16.13 18.19 24.60
C LEU A 545 -16.91 17.15 25.42
N VAL A 546 -16.34 15.97 25.63
CA VAL A 546 -16.86 14.90 26.49
C VAL A 546 -16.09 14.88 27.81
#